data_758c1ce8f372ee1c0d5e33ee98ec9896
#
_entry.id   758c1ce8f372ee1c0d5e33ee98ec9896
#
_cell.length_a   1.000
_cell.length_b   1.000
_cell.length_c   1.000
_cell.angle_alpha   90.00
_cell.angle_beta   90.00
_cell.angle_gamma   90.00
#
_symmetry.space_group_name_H-M   'P 1'
#
loop_
_entity.id
_entity.type
_entity.pdbx_description
1 polymer ?
#
loop_
_entity_poly.entity_id
_entity_poly.type
_entity_poly.pdbx_seq_one_letter_code
_entity_poly.pdbx_strand_id
1 'polypeptide(L)'
;MPIPELQSLPVLVTGGAGFIGSHLVDALVLRGASVRVLDNLSTGKLENLRASKDRVELLEGDIRDLAACQRACEGRALVFHQAALGSVPRSMEDPASSIHVNVTGTANVLAAARDAKVRRVVYASSSSVFGDSEALPKREGEEGRPLSPYAVSKWMNEELGELFTRAFGLETVGLRYFNVYGPRQDPQGPYAAVVPRFFDACARGEAPLIFGDGEQSRDFTFVADAVLANLLAAGAPSERCGRA
;
A
#
# COMPACT_ATOMS: atom_id res chain seq x y z
N MET A 1 -13.52 -13.30 8.21
CA MET A 1 -12.25 -13.86 8.71
C MET A 1 -11.90 -13.16 10.02
N PRO A 2 -11.37 -13.85 11.03
CA PRO A 2 -10.94 -13.18 12.26
C PRO A 2 -9.64 -12.39 12.01
N ILE A 3 -9.51 -11.22 12.65
CA ILE A 3 -8.23 -10.51 12.73
C ILE A 3 -7.30 -11.40 13.57
N PRO A 4 -6.04 -11.63 13.15
CA PRO A 4 -5.10 -12.43 13.93
C PRO A 4 -4.81 -11.77 15.27
N GLU A 5 -4.37 -12.57 16.25
CA GLU A 5 -3.83 -12.02 17.49
C GLU A 5 -2.55 -11.24 17.17
N LEU A 6 -2.53 -9.96 17.52
CA LEU A 6 -1.44 -9.04 17.20
C LEU A 6 -0.62 -8.64 18.43
N GLN A 7 -1.04 -9.03 19.63
CA GLN A 7 -0.37 -8.68 20.88
C GLN A 7 1.09 -9.13 20.84
N SER A 8 2.00 -8.19 20.99
CA SER A 8 3.46 -8.38 20.94
C SER A 8 3.99 -8.98 19.62
N LEU A 9 3.13 -9.15 18.59
CA LEU A 9 3.57 -9.69 17.31
C LEU A 9 4.52 -8.70 16.61
N PRO A 10 5.75 -9.13 16.22
CA PRO A 10 6.68 -8.24 15.52
C PRO A 10 6.25 -8.07 14.06
N VAL A 11 5.93 -6.84 13.67
CA VAL A 11 5.46 -6.50 12.33
C VAL A 11 6.31 -5.39 11.69
N LEU A 12 6.44 -5.41 10.37
CA LEU A 12 7.00 -4.35 9.56
C LEU A 12 5.88 -3.66 8.76
N VAL A 13 5.91 -2.34 8.72
CA VAL A 13 5.12 -1.54 7.77
C VAL A 13 6.08 -0.74 6.91
N THR A 14 6.21 -1.07 5.63
CA THR A 14 6.94 -0.20 4.70
C THR A 14 6.02 0.89 4.19
N GLY A 15 6.53 2.12 4.02
CA GLY A 15 5.67 3.27 3.70
C GLY A 15 4.78 3.68 4.88
N GLY A 16 5.20 3.38 6.12
CA GLY A 16 4.40 3.62 7.31
C GLY A 16 4.22 5.09 7.68
N ALA A 17 5.04 6.01 7.16
CA ALA A 17 4.86 7.45 7.30
C ALA A 17 3.92 8.05 6.22
N GLY A 18 3.48 7.25 5.25
CA GLY A 18 2.52 7.63 4.21
C GLY A 18 1.08 7.70 4.71
N PHE A 19 0.16 8.05 3.81
CA PHE A 19 -1.27 8.17 4.10
C PHE A 19 -1.85 6.86 4.68
N ILE A 20 -1.95 5.79 3.88
CA ILE A 20 -2.57 4.52 4.32
C ILE A 20 -1.69 3.85 5.38
N GLY A 21 -0.37 3.83 5.17
CA GLY A 21 0.59 3.18 6.07
C GLY A 21 0.50 3.70 7.50
N SER A 22 0.36 5.00 7.70
CA SER A 22 0.28 5.60 9.05
C SER A 22 -0.99 5.25 9.81
N HIS A 23 -2.12 5.10 9.13
CA HIS A 23 -3.36 4.60 9.74
C HIS A 23 -3.22 3.12 10.13
N LEU A 24 -2.56 2.33 9.29
CA LEU A 24 -2.27 0.93 9.60
C LEU A 24 -1.32 0.80 10.79
N VAL A 25 -0.27 1.63 10.87
CA VAL A 25 0.64 1.71 12.03
C VAL A 25 -0.14 1.98 13.31
N ASP A 26 -1.01 3.00 13.32
CA ASP A 26 -1.83 3.31 14.50
C ASP A 26 -2.72 2.12 14.89
N ALA A 27 -3.35 1.49 13.93
CA ALA A 27 -4.24 0.34 14.19
C ALA A 27 -3.49 -0.88 14.75
N LEU A 28 -2.27 -1.13 14.31
CA LEU A 28 -1.39 -2.21 14.79
C LEU A 28 -0.90 -1.91 16.22
N VAL A 29 -0.43 -0.69 16.44
CA VAL A 29 0.03 -0.23 17.77
C VAL A 29 -1.09 -0.27 18.81
N LEU A 30 -2.32 0.14 18.44
CA LEU A 30 -3.49 0.06 19.33
C LEU A 30 -3.84 -1.40 19.71
N ARG A 31 -3.50 -2.38 18.86
CA ARG A 31 -3.68 -3.80 19.12
C ARG A 31 -2.47 -4.46 19.78
N GLY A 32 -1.50 -3.68 20.22
CA GLY A 32 -0.34 -4.15 20.97
C GLY A 32 0.76 -4.81 20.12
N ALA A 33 0.75 -4.66 18.80
CA ALA A 33 1.83 -5.16 17.94
C ALA A 33 3.15 -4.41 18.19
N SER A 34 4.27 -5.11 18.02
CA SER A 34 5.62 -4.50 18.01
C SER A 34 5.91 -4.03 16.58
N VAL A 35 5.70 -2.74 16.32
CA VAL A 35 5.72 -2.18 14.97
C VAL A 35 7.09 -1.57 14.63
N ARG A 36 7.67 -2.01 13.52
CA ARG A 36 8.77 -1.34 12.82
C ARG A 36 8.23 -0.68 11.56
N VAL A 37 8.71 0.51 11.25
CA VAL A 37 8.39 1.25 10.03
C VAL A 37 9.66 1.39 9.20
N LEU A 38 9.58 1.11 7.90
CA LEU A 38 10.60 1.48 6.90
C LEU A 38 10.01 2.52 5.97
N ASP A 39 10.57 3.72 5.94
CA ASP A 39 10.11 4.83 5.09
C ASP A 39 11.30 5.72 4.70
N ASN A 40 11.36 6.19 3.48
CA ASN A 40 12.40 7.14 3.01
C ASN A 40 11.95 8.59 3.09
N LEU A 41 10.74 8.84 3.62
CA LEU A 41 10.13 10.16 3.81
C LEU A 41 10.01 11.01 2.54
N SER A 42 10.12 10.40 1.35
CA SER A 42 10.00 11.12 0.07
C SER A 42 8.59 11.65 -0.19
N THR A 43 7.58 10.95 0.31
CA THR A 43 6.15 11.34 0.27
C THR A 43 5.47 11.18 1.62
N GLY A 44 6.02 10.33 2.49
CA GLY A 44 5.61 10.17 3.88
C GLY A 44 6.03 11.39 4.73
N LYS A 45 5.30 11.63 5.81
CA LYS A 45 5.55 12.73 6.76
C LYS A 45 5.67 12.17 8.17
N LEU A 46 6.72 12.54 8.91
CA LEU A 46 6.89 12.11 10.31
C LEU A 46 5.70 12.50 11.19
N GLU A 47 5.03 13.60 10.86
CA GLU A 47 3.82 14.04 11.56
C GLU A 47 2.71 12.98 11.52
N ASN A 48 2.61 12.20 10.46
CA ASN A 48 1.62 11.12 10.35
C ASN A 48 1.83 10.03 11.41
N LEU A 49 3.05 9.87 11.93
CA LEU A 49 3.38 8.92 12.99
C LEU A 49 3.29 9.51 14.39
N ARG A 50 2.92 10.79 14.55
CA ARG A 50 2.94 11.51 15.84
C ARG A 50 2.22 10.76 16.96
N ALA A 51 1.08 10.13 16.68
CA ALA A 51 0.30 9.41 17.69
C ALA A 51 0.96 8.09 18.15
N SER A 52 1.87 7.55 17.36
CA SER A 52 2.53 6.25 17.60
C SER A 52 4.04 6.34 17.76
N LYS A 53 4.65 7.55 17.69
CA LYS A 53 6.09 7.76 17.55
C LYS A 53 6.92 7.07 18.65
N ASP A 54 6.44 7.06 19.90
CA ASP A 54 7.15 6.50 21.05
C ASP A 54 6.92 4.98 21.21
N ARG A 55 6.14 4.38 20.30
CA ARG A 55 5.75 2.97 20.30
C ARG A 55 6.13 2.24 19.01
N VAL A 56 6.86 2.90 18.12
CA VAL A 56 7.31 2.32 16.85
C VAL A 56 8.83 2.49 16.72
N GLU A 57 9.45 1.51 16.09
CA GLU A 57 10.83 1.61 15.62
C GLU A 57 10.82 2.16 14.20
N LEU A 58 11.32 3.37 13.99
CA LEU A 58 11.43 3.97 12.66
C LEU A 58 12.83 3.73 12.09
N LEU A 59 12.88 3.05 10.95
CA LEU A 59 14.06 2.94 10.09
C LEU A 59 13.88 3.87 8.89
N GLU A 60 14.67 4.91 8.81
CA GLU A 60 14.73 5.72 7.59
C GLU A 60 15.54 4.97 6.53
N GLY A 61 14.89 4.67 5.40
CA GLY A 61 15.52 3.90 4.34
C GLY A 61 14.59 3.67 3.16
N ASP A 62 15.19 3.31 2.03
CA ASP A 62 14.51 3.13 0.76
C ASP A 62 14.32 1.64 0.43
N ILE A 63 13.14 1.26 -0.03
CA ILE A 63 12.87 -0.12 -0.45
C ILE A 63 13.68 -0.55 -1.69
N ARG A 64 14.24 0.41 -2.44
CA ARG A 64 15.18 0.12 -3.53
C ARG A 64 16.53 -0.38 -3.05
N ASP A 65 16.87 -0.12 -1.78
CA ASP A 65 18.06 -0.68 -1.12
C ASP A 65 17.71 -2.03 -0.46
N LEU A 66 18.22 -3.11 -1.04
CA LEU A 66 18.01 -4.46 -0.51
C LEU A 66 18.53 -4.60 0.93
N ALA A 67 19.66 -3.98 1.27
CA ALA A 67 20.22 -4.07 2.61
C ALA A 67 19.31 -3.37 3.65
N ALA A 68 18.67 -2.25 3.28
CA ALA A 68 17.65 -1.61 4.13
C ALA A 68 16.44 -2.52 4.32
N CYS A 69 15.96 -3.18 3.26
CA CYS A 69 14.86 -4.15 3.36
C CYS A 69 15.22 -5.35 4.26
N GLN A 70 16.44 -5.87 4.15
CA GLN A 70 16.91 -6.98 4.99
C GLN A 70 16.91 -6.60 6.47
N ARG A 71 17.52 -5.45 6.82
CA ARG A 71 17.49 -4.93 8.20
C ARG A 71 16.06 -4.72 8.69
N ALA A 72 15.18 -4.21 7.83
CA ALA A 72 13.78 -3.96 8.20
C ALA A 72 13.00 -5.25 8.47
N CYS A 73 13.21 -6.31 7.69
CA CYS A 73 12.52 -7.59 7.81
C CYS A 73 13.06 -8.46 8.95
N GLU A 74 14.28 -8.20 9.47
CA GLU A 74 14.91 -9.02 10.49
C GLU A 74 14.04 -9.14 11.74
N GLY A 75 13.71 -10.39 12.11
CA GLY A 75 12.90 -10.71 13.29
C GLY A 75 11.42 -10.32 13.17
N ARG A 76 10.90 -10.02 11.97
CA ARG A 76 9.46 -9.71 11.77
C ARG A 76 8.70 -10.97 11.39
N ALA A 77 7.48 -11.08 11.93
CA ALA A 77 6.56 -12.19 11.63
C ALA A 77 5.65 -11.86 10.45
N LEU A 78 5.27 -10.59 10.31
CA LEU A 78 4.41 -10.09 9.24
C LEU A 78 5.02 -8.83 8.62
N VAL A 79 4.77 -8.63 7.32
CA VAL A 79 5.09 -7.41 6.59
C VAL A 79 3.82 -6.85 5.96
N PHE A 80 3.55 -5.57 6.20
CA PHE A 80 2.56 -4.79 5.47
C PHE A 80 3.31 -3.83 4.53
N HIS A 81 3.28 -4.15 3.25
CA HIS A 81 4.03 -3.41 2.24
C HIS A 81 3.15 -2.34 1.58
N GLN A 82 3.24 -1.11 2.12
CA GLN A 82 2.49 0.05 1.62
C GLN A 82 3.37 1.05 0.85
N ALA A 83 4.71 0.90 0.91
CA ALA A 83 5.64 1.78 0.21
C ALA A 83 5.49 1.65 -1.30
N ALA A 84 5.18 2.75 -1.97
CA ALA A 84 5.08 2.84 -3.42
C ALA A 84 5.04 4.31 -3.88
N LEU A 85 5.38 4.58 -5.13
CA LEU A 85 4.98 5.80 -5.80
C LEU A 85 3.59 5.59 -6.40
N GLY A 86 2.55 6.09 -5.70
CA GLY A 86 1.17 6.08 -6.16
C GLY A 86 0.92 7.26 -7.11
N SER A 87 0.31 7.06 -8.23
CA SER A 87 -0.25 8.05 -9.15
C SER A 87 -0.04 7.65 -10.61
N VAL A 88 -1.13 7.54 -11.34
CA VAL A 88 -1.10 7.30 -12.79
C VAL A 88 -0.41 8.47 -13.52
N PRO A 89 -0.80 9.75 -13.31
CA PRO A 89 -0.15 10.88 -13.99
C PRO A 89 1.38 10.92 -13.75
N ARG A 90 1.83 10.76 -12.49
CA ARG A 90 3.28 10.70 -12.19
C ARG A 90 3.98 9.61 -12.99
N SER A 91 3.38 8.43 -13.09
CA SER A 91 3.99 7.32 -13.82
C SER A 91 4.06 7.55 -15.32
N MET A 92 3.18 8.37 -15.88
CA MET A 92 3.26 8.79 -17.29
C MET A 92 4.37 9.80 -17.53
N GLU A 93 4.65 10.68 -16.55
CA GLU A 93 5.72 11.67 -16.60
C GLU A 93 7.10 11.04 -16.33
N ASP A 94 7.19 10.15 -15.34
CA ASP A 94 8.42 9.45 -14.96
C ASP A 94 8.16 7.95 -14.75
N PRO A 95 8.09 7.20 -15.87
CA PRO A 95 7.85 5.75 -15.80
C PRO A 95 9.01 4.99 -15.16
N ALA A 96 10.25 5.44 -15.37
CA ALA A 96 11.43 4.74 -14.87
C ALA A 96 11.47 4.73 -13.34
N SER A 97 11.29 5.88 -12.68
CA SER A 97 11.23 5.96 -11.23
C SER A 97 10.04 5.17 -10.67
N SER A 98 8.88 5.22 -11.33
CA SER A 98 7.70 4.47 -10.90
C SER A 98 7.95 2.96 -10.92
N ILE A 99 8.54 2.43 -11.99
CA ILE A 99 8.90 1.00 -12.09
C ILE A 99 9.99 0.65 -11.08
N HIS A 100 11.02 1.46 -10.96
CA HIS A 100 12.14 1.18 -10.05
C HIS A 100 11.69 1.14 -8.58
N VAL A 101 10.87 2.08 -8.14
CA VAL A 101 10.34 2.05 -6.77
C VAL A 101 9.35 0.90 -6.60
N ASN A 102 8.34 0.81 -7.46
CA ASN A 102 7.22 -0.10 -7.23
C ASN A 102 7.57 -1.56 -7.52
N VAL A 103 8.38 -1.86 -8.54
CA VAL A 103 8.70 -3.24 -8.93
C VAL A 103 9.98 -3.71 -8.25
N THR A 104 11.10 -3.00 -8.45
CA THR A 104 12.37 -3.38 -7.81
C THR A 104 12.25 -3.31 -6.29
N GLY A 105 11.61 -2.25 -5.75
CA GLY A 105 11.37 -2.13 -4.31
C GLY A 105 10.54 -3.28 -3.75
N THR A 106 9.45 -3.67 -4.43
CA THR A 106 8.63 -4.82 -4.01
C THR A 106 9.42 -6.12 -4.07
N ALA A 107 10.19 -6.35 -5.14
CA ALA A 107 11.06 -7.53 -5.24
C ALA A 107 12.07 -7.61 -4.09
N ASN A 108 12.68 -6.49 -3.70
CA ASN A 108 13.60 -6.41 -2.56
C ASN A 108 12.89 -6.75 -1.24
N VAL A 109 11.69 -6.18 -1.02
CA VAL A 109 10.91 -6.48 0.21
C VAL A 109 10.53 -7.95 0.27
N LEU A 110 10.07 -8.55 -0.84
CA LEU A 110 9.72 -9.97 -0.90
C LEU A 110 10.94 -10.87 -0.69
N ALA A 111 12.08 -10.55 -1.29
CA ALA A 111 13.33 -11.29 -1.10
C ALA A 111 13.81 -11.22 0.36
N ALA A 112 13.82 -10.01 0.94
CA ALA A 112 14.20 -9.82 2.34
C ALA A 112 13.24 -10.52 3.31
N ALA A 113 11.94 -10.49 3.04
CA ALA A 113 10.91 -11.17 3.84
C ALA A 113 11.09 -12.70 3.80
N ARG A 114 11.34 -13.28 2.60
CA ARG A 114 11.66 -14.70 2.43
C ARG A 114 12.88 -15.10 3.25
N ASP A 115 13.97 -14.34 3.12
CA ASP A 115 15.26 -14.66 3.77
C ASP A 115 15.17 -14.52 5.29
N ALA A 116 14.39 -13.55 5.78
CA ALA A 116 14.07 -13.36 7.21
C ALA A 116 13.02 -14.35 7.74
N LYS A 117 12.47 -15.26 6.90
CA LYS A 117 11.42 -16.22 7.25
C LYS A 117 10.16 -15.56 7.78
N VAL A 118 9.82 -14.39 7.23
CA VAL A 118 8.52 -13.75 7.47
C VAL A 118 7.42 -14.73 7.06
N ARG A 119 6.40 -14.88 7.91
CA ARG A 119 5.27 -15.76 7.61
C ARG A 119 4.43 -15.25 6.44
N ARG A 120 4.12 -13.94 6.43
CA ARG A 120 3.22 -13.36 5.41
C ARG A 120 3.58 -11.92 5.08
N VAL A 121 3.42 -11.59 3.80
CA VAL A 121 3.46 -10.21 3.29
C VAL A 121 2.06 -9.84 2.77
N VAL A 122 1.46 -8.80 3.34
CA VAL A 122 0.25 -8.15 2.77
C VAL A 122 0.71 -6.91 2.04
N TYR A 123 0.37 -6.78 0.76
CA TYR A 123 0.85 -5.66 -0.06
C TYR A 123 -0.26 -4.90 -0.76
N ALA A 124 -0.01 -3.61 -0.99
CA ALA A 124 -0.89 -2.73 -1.72
C ALA A 124 -0.78 -2.97 -3.22
N SER A 125 -1.82 -3.56 -3.82
CA SER A 125 -2.11 -3.49 -5.25
C SER A 125 -3.03 -2.31 -5.55
N SER A 126 -3.72 -2.31 -6.69
CA SER A 126 -4.54 -1.18 -7.12
C SER A 126 -5.64 -1.63 -8.06
N SER A 127 -6.78 -0.96 -8.01
CA SER A 127 -7.84 -1.10 -9.02
C SER A 127 -7.37 -0.77 -10.45
N SER A 128 -6.25 -0.05 -10.60
CA SER A 128 -5.66 0.25 -11.92
C SER A 128 -5.24 -1.01 -12.70
N VAL A 129 -5.07 -2.16 -12.04
CA VAL A 129 -4.76 -3.44 -12.71
C VAL A 129 -5.92 -3.95 -13.57
N PHE A 130 -7.15 -3.49 -13.30
CA PHE A 130 -8.29 -3.81 -14.17
C PHE A 130 -8.18 -3.17 -15.56
N GLY A 131 -7.30 -2.18 -15.74
CA GLY A 131 -6.95 -1.63 -17.04
C GLY A 131 -8.14 -1.18 -17.87
N ASP A 132 -8.21 -1.66 -19.12
CA ASP A 132 -9.27 -1.37 -20.10
C ASP A 132 -10.51 -2.28 -19.99
N SER A 133 -10.61 -3.13 -18.96
CA SER A 133 -11.83 -3.92 -18.73
C SER A 133 -13.04 -2.99 -18.55
N GLU A 134 -14.09 -3.17 -19.35
CA GLU A 134 -15.34 -2.41 -19.27
C GLU A 134 -16.36 -3.03 -18.29
N ALA A 135 -16.12 -4.27 -17.83
CA ALA A 135 -17.03 -4.98 -16.94
C ALA A 135 -17.28 -4.21 -15.63
N LEU A 136 -18.55 -4.16 -15.21
CA LEU A 136 -18.98 -3.61 -13.92
C LEU A 136 -20.00 -4.56 -13.27
N PRO A 137 -19.88 -4.84 -11.96
CA PRO A 137 -18.75 -4.45 -11.08
C PRO A 137 -17.43 -5.11 -11.49
N LYS A 138 -16.30 -4.52 -11.14
CA LYS A 138 -15.00 -5.16 -11.35
C LYS A 138 -14.90 -6.45 -10.54
N ARG A 139 -14.39 -7.53 -11.15
CA ARG A 139 -14.22 -8.84 -10.52
C ARG A 139 -12.82 -9.37 -10.76
N GLU A 140 -12.29 -10.08 -9.76
CA GLU A 140 -11.02 -10.81 -9.88
C GLU A 140 -11.13 -11.85 -11.02
N GLY A 141 -10.09 -11.93 -11.86
CA GLY A 141 -10.05 -12.79 -13.04
C GLY A 141 -10.66 -12.17 -14.31
N GLU A 142 -11.19 -10.94 -14.24
CA GLU A 142 -11.76 -10.21 -15.39
C GLU A 142 -10.93 -8.94 -15.72
N GLU A 143 -9.61 -8.98 -15.46
CA GLU A 143 -8.71 -7.88 -15.74
C GLU A 143 -8.51 -7.69 -17.23
N GLY A 144 -8.44 -6.43 -17.64
CA GLY A 144 -8.02 -6.02 -18.98
C GLY A 144 -6.52 -5.77 -19.08
N ARG A 145 -6.12 -4.96 -20.05
CA ARG A 145 -4.72 -4.56 -20.22
C ARG A 145 -4.40 -3.33 -19.40
N PRO A 146 -3.34 -3.32 -18.58
CA PRO A 146 -2.92 -2.14 -17.84
C PRO A 146 -2.68 -0.93 -18.76
N LEU A 147 -3.21 0.25 -18.38
CA LEU A 147 -3.20 1.45 -19.20
C LEU A 147 -2.12 2.47 -18.82
N SER A 148 -1.26 2.17 -17.85
CA SER A 148 -0.21 3.08 -17.40
C SER A 148 0.97 2.33 -16.80
N PRO A 149 2.17 2.95 -16.72
CA PRO A 149 3.31 2.33 -16.02
C PRO A 149 3.01 2.01 -14.55
N TYR A 150 2.20 2.83 -13.87
CA TYR A 150 1.71 2.52 -12.52
C TYR A 150 0.89 1.24 -12.49
N ALA A 151 -0.08 1.10 -13.39
CA ALA A 151 -0.91 -0.10 -13.48
C ALA A 151 -0.06 -1.35 -13.78
N VAL A 152 0.88 -1.25 -14.72
CA VAL A 152 1.85 -2.32 -15.01
C VAL A 152 2.66 -2.67 -13.77
N SER A 153 3.16 -1.67 -13.02
CA SER A 153 3.94 -1.93 -11.82
C SER A 153 3.15 -2.68 -10.75
N LYS A 154 1.87 -2.38 -10.60
CA LYS A 154 1.00 -3.07 -9.63
C LYS A 154 0.64 -4.48 -10.11
N TRP A 155 0.36 -4.67 -11.38
CA TRP A 155 0.20 -6.00 -11.96
C TRP A 155 1.45 -6.86 -11.77
N MET A 156 2.65 -6.33 -12.03
CA MET A 156 3.92 -7.03 -11.77
C MET A 156 4.10 -7.40 -10.28
N ASN A 157 3.61 -6.57 -9.36
CA ASN A 157 3.65 -6.91 -7.93
C ASN A 157 2.75 -8.10 -7.59
N GLU A 158 1.60 -8.24 -8.24
CA GLU A 158 0.71 -9.40 -8.10
C GLU A 158 1.38 -10.67 -8.62
N GLU A 159 1.99 -10.63 -9.81
CA GLU A 159 2.76 -11.74 -10.38
C GLU A 159 3.94 -12.15 -9.48
N LEU A 160 4.66 -11.18 -8.92
CA LEU A 160 5.73 -11.46 -7.96
C LEU A 160 5.19 -12.09 -6.68
N GLY A 161 4.08 -11.58 -6.15
CA GLY A 161 3.44 -12.13 -4.95
C GLY A 161 3.05 -13.59 -5.16
N GLU A 162 2.36 -13.91 -6.24
CA GLU A 162 2.00 -15.29 -6.59
C GLU A 162 3.24 -16.17 -6.73
N LEU A 163 4.24 -15.70 -7.47
CA LEU A 163 5.48 -16.44 -7.68
C LEU A 163 6.17 -16.75 -6.35
N PHE A 164 6.29 -15.76 -5.44
CA PHE A 164 6.96 -15.95 -4.16
C PHE A 164 6.21 -16.94 -3.27
N THR A 165 4.89 -16.93 -3.30
CA THR A 165 4.08 -17.93 -2.58
C THR A 165 4.30 -19.32 -3.16
N ARG A 166 4.22 -19.49 -4.46
CA ARG A 166 4.32 -20.80 -5.13
C ARG A 166 5.75 -21.38 -5.10
N ALA A 167 6.76 -20.55 -5.37
CA ALA A 167 8.13 -21.02 -5.56
C ALA A 167 8.95 -21.04 -4.25
N PHE A 168 8.64 -20.13 -3.31
CA PHE A 168 9.45 -19.97 -2.10
C PHE A 168 8.67 -20.20 -0.80
N GLY A 169 7.36 -20.47 -0.86
CA GLY A 169 6.53 -20.72 0.31
C GLY A 169 6.28 -19.48 1.18
N LEU A 170 6.60 -18.26 0.69
CA LEU A 170 6.27 -17.01 1.39
C LEU A 170 4.81 -16.68 1.14
N GLU A 171 3.96 -16.72 2.17
CA GLU A 171 2.56 -16.33 2.01
C GLU A 171 2.44 -14.85 1.62
N THR A 172 1.75 -14.57 0.52
CA THR A 172 1.47 -13.19 0.09
C THR A 172 -0.02 -12.98 -0.13
N VAL A 173 -0.52 -11.76 0.17
CA VAL A 173 -1.89 -11.35 -0.13
C VAL A 173 -1.84 -9.93 -0.69
N GLY A 174 -2.31 -9.75 -1.92
CA GLY A 174 -2.47 -8.45 -2.55
C GLY A 174 -3.84 -7.85 -2.24
N LEU A 175 -3.91 -6.54 -2.10
CA LEU A 175 -5.17 -5.81 -1.91
C LEU A 175 -5.29 -4.75 -3.00
N ARG A 176 -6.26 -4.90 -3.90
CA ARG A 176 -6.58 -3.95 -4.97
C ARG A 176 -7.37 -2.78 -4.41
N TYR A 177 -6.69 -1.74 -3.97
CA TYR A 177 -7.34 -0.55 -3.43
C TYR A 177 -8.09 0.24 -4.51
N PHE A 178 -9.33 0.63 -4.19
CA PHE A 178 -10.17 1.53 -4.99
C PHE A 178 -10.26 2.90 -4.32
N ASN A 179 -9.68 3.93 -4.92
CA ASN A 179 -9.80 5.36 -4.56
C ASN A 179 -9.87 5.61 -3.03
N VAL A 180 -8.86 5.13 -2.29
CA VAL A 180 -8.82 5.30 -0.83
C VAL A 180 -8.76 6.78 -0.49
N TYR A 181 -9.60 7.21 0.47
CA TYR A 181 -9.66 8.58 0.96
C TYR A 181 -9.72 8.64 2.48
N GLY A 182 -9.33 9.77 3.06
CA GLY A 182 -9.42 9.99 4.50
C GLY A 182 -8.40 10.99 5.04
N PRO A 183 -8.34 11.15 6.37
CA PRO A 183 -7.36 12.00 7.04
C PRO A 183 -5.92 11.68 6.62
N ARG A 184 -5.01 12.65 6.69
CA ARG A 184 -3.59 12.55 6.29
C ARG A 184 -3.36 12.39 4.78
N GLN A 185 -4.41 12.39 3.96
CA GLN A 185 -4.24 12.45 2.51
C GLN A 185 -3.87 13.88 2.11
N ASP A 186 -2.79 14.04 1.33
CA ASP A 186 -2.28 15.36 0.96
C ASP A 186 -3.16 16.02 -0.10
N PRO A 187 -3.78 17.19 0.17
CA PRO A 187 -4.58 17.93 -0.81
C PRO A 187 -3.73 18.74 -1.78
N GLN A 188 -2.46 19.01 -1.46
CA GLN A 188 -1.61 20.01 -2.12
C GLN A 188 -0.65 19.41 -3.16
N GLY A 189 -0.51 18.09 -3.21
CA GLY A 189 0.38 17.44 -4.18
C GLY A 189 -0.10 17.64 -5.62
N PRO A 190 0.81 17.69 -6.62
CA PRO A 190 0.43 17.84 -8.03
C PRO A 190 -0.51 16.72 -8.50
N TYR A 191 -0.48 15.59 -7.81
CA TYR A 191 -1.29 14.41 -8.09
C TYR A 191 -2.33 14.14 -7.00
N ALA A 192 -2.73 15.15 -6.22
CA ALA A 192 -3.70 15.00 -5.16
C ALA A 192 -5.05 14.52 -5.70
N ALA A 193 -5.67 13.57 -4.99
CA ALA A 193 -6.95 12.98 -5.34
C ALA A 193 -8.11 13.97 -5.19
N VAL A 194 -9.25 13.67 -5.80
CA VAL A 194 -10.42 14.55 -5.84
C VAL A 194 -10.96 14.89 -4.44
N VAL A 195 -11.10 13.89 -3.55
CA VAL A 195 -11.69 14.09 -2.23
C VAL A 195 -10.91 15.10 -1.38
N PRO A 196 -9.57 14.95 -1.15
CA PRO A 196 -8.83 15.93 -0.37
C PRO A 196 -8.79 17.31 -1.03
N ARG A 197 -8.76 17.40 -2.38
CA ARG A 197 -8.79 18.69 -3.10
C ARG A 197 -10.11 19.40 -2.91
N PHE A 198 -11.22 18.69 -3.03
CA PHE A 198 -12.57 19.29 -2.87
C PHE A 198 -12.79 19.72 -1.43
N PHE A 199 -12.39 18.88 -0.47
CA PHE A 199 -12.47 19.23 0.94
C PHE A 199 -11.66 20.49 1.28
N ASP A 200 -10.43 20.59 0.77
CA ASP A 200 -9.56 21.75 0.99
C ASP A 200 -10.14 23.03 0.36
N ALA A 201 -10.62 22.96 -0.87
CA ALA A 201 -11.28 24.10 -1.53
C ALA A 201 -12.52 24.57 -0.74
N CYS A 202 -13.41 23.65 -0.37
CA CYS A 202 -14.60 23.98 0.42
C CYS A 202 -14.23 24.56 1.81
N ALA A 203 -13.19 24.04 2.46
CA ALA A 203 -12.73 24.57 3.74
C ALA A 203 -12.20 26.00 3.65
N ARG A 204 -11.68 26.40 2.47
CA ARG A 204 -11.29 27.81 2.18
C ARG A 204 -12.44 28.68 1.67
N GLY A 205 -13.65 28.14 1.51
CA GLY A 205 -14.78 28.84 0.92
C GLY A 205 -14.66 29.04 -0.60
N GLU A 206 -13.83 28.23 -1.26
CA GLU A 206 -13.62 28.25 -2.71
C GLU A 206 -14.46 27.17 -3.40
N ALA A 207 -14.88 27.43 -4.64
CA ALA A 207 -15.52 26.40 -5.46
C ALA A 207 -14.48 25.36 -5.91
N PRO A 208 -14.75 24.05 -5.74
CA PRO A 208 -13.85 23.02 -6.24
C PRO A 208 -13.80 23.00 -7.77
N LEU A 209 -12.61 22.77 -8.33
CA LEU A 209 -12.43 22.67 -9.78
C LEU A 209 -12.86 21.29 -10.27
N ILE A 210 -13.87 21.26 -11.14
CA ILE A 210 -14.35 20.05 -11.81
C ILE A 210 -13.74 20.00 -13.22
N PHE A 211 -13.12 18.88 -13.55
CA PHE A 211 -12.59 18.60 -14.88
C PHE A 211 -13.64 17.85 -15.72
N GLY A 212 -13.90 18.33 -16.94
CA GLY A 212 -14.93 17.76 -17.81
C GLY A 212 -16.34 18.19 -17.42
N ASP A 213 -17.29 17.29 -17.58
CA ASP A 213 -18.73 17.54 -17.34
C ASP A 213 -19.19 17.27 -15.88
N GLY A 214 -18.32 16.65 -15.06
CA GLY A 214 -18.64 16.32 -13.68
C GLY A 214 -19.42 15.01 -13.49
N GLU A 215 -19.73 14.29 -14.54
CA GLU A 215 -20.49 13.03 -14.50
C GLU A 215 -19.61 11.81 -14.20
N GLN A 216 -18.30 11.99 -13.98
CA GLN A 216 -17.39 10.90 -13.66
C GLN A 216 -17.71 10.29 -12.29
N SER A 217 -18.00 9.00 -12.26
CA SER A 217 -18.19 8.23 -11.03
C SER A 217 -16.93 7.45 -10.64
N ARG A 218 -16.73 7.26 -9.35
CA ARG A 218 -15.67 6.44 -8.79
C ARG A 218 -16.20 5.69 -7.58
N ASP A 219 -15.65 4.51 -7.34
CA ASP A 219 -15.86 3.77 -6.11
C ASP A 219 -14.83 4.25 -5.07
N PHE A 220 -15.28 4.78 -3.95
CA PHE A 220 -14.44 5.36 -2.91
C PHE A 220 -14.39 4.44 -1.69
N THR A 221 -13.18 4.17 -1.19
CA THR A 221 -12.94 3.37 0.01
C THR A 221 -12.42 4.26 1.13
N PHE A 222 -13.11 4.29 2.28
CA PHE A 222 -12.58 5.02 3.42
C PHE A 222 -11.33 4.34 3.98
N VAL A 223 -10.34 5.10 4.44
CA VAL A 223 -9.05 4.56 4.87
C VAL A 223 -9.15 3.52 5.98
N ALA A 224 -10.14 3.64 6.88
CA ALA A 224 -10.35 2.64 7.93
C ALA A 224 -10.74 1.27 7.36
N ASP A 225 -11.48 1.21 6.25
CA ASP A 225 -11.84 -0.05 5.59
C ASP A 225 -10.61 -0.68 4.89
N ALA A 226 -9.75 0.15 4.28
CA ALA A 226 -8.47 -0.32 3.75
C ALA A 226 -7.56 -0.88 4.86
N VAL A 227 -7.51 -0.23 6.03
CA VAL A 227 -6.80 -0.74 7.22
C VAL A 227 -7.40 -2.06 7.68
N LEU A 228 -8.73 -2.14 7.81
CA LEU A 228 -9.41 -3.36 8.21
C LEU A 228 -9.12 -4.51 7.23
N ALA A 229 -9.14 -4.26 5.92
CA ALA A 229 -8.80 -5.24 4.89
C ALA A 229 -7.37 -5.79 5.08
N ASN A 230 -6.38 -4.93 5.37
CA ASN A 230 -5.02 -5.37 5.68
C ASN A 230 -4.97 -6.30 6.90
N LEU A 231 -5.65 -5.94 7.98
CA LEU A 231 -5.68 -6.74 9.20
C LEU A 231 -6.34 -8.10 8.97
N LEU A 232 -7.42 -8.15 8.20
CA LEU A 232 -8.10 -9.39 7.81
C LEU A 232 -7.22 -10.25 6.90
N ALA A 233 -6.53 -9.64 5.92
CA ALA A 233 -5.59 -10.32 5.02
C ALA A 233 -4.43 -10.96 5.79
N ALA A 234 -3.94 -10.31 6.85
CA ALA A 234 -2.91 -10.89 7.72
C ALA A 234 -3.36 -12.17 8.43
N GLY A 235 -4.67 -12.34 8.65
CA GLY A 235 -5.29 -13.55 9.22
C GLY A 235 -5.93 -14.49 8.21
N ALA A 236 -5.78 -14.25 6.92
CA ALA A 236 -6.38 -15.09 5.88
C ALA A 236 -5.86 -16.54 5.95
N PRO A 237 -6.68 -17.55 5.61
CA PRO A 237 -6.21 -18.92 5.47
C PRO A 237 -5.10 -19.04 4.41
N SER A 238 -4.13 -19.95 4.63
CA SER A 238 -2.97 -20.10 3.74
C SER A 238 -3.36 -20.43 2.28
N GLU A 239 -4.47 -21.15 2.07
CA GLU A 239 -4.99 -21.49 0.73
C GLU A 239 -5.55 -20.27 -0.04
N ARG A 240 -5.68 -19.13 0.62
CA ARG A 240 -6.04 -17.85 0.00
C ARG A 240 -4.82 -17.00 -0.36
N CYS A 241 -3.61 -17.42 0.03
CA CYS A 241 -2.39 -16.70 -0.26
C CYS A 241 -1.91 -16.92 -1.71
N GLY A 242 -1.07 -16.02 -2.22
CA GLY A 242 -0.62 -16.01 -3.62
C GLY A 242 -1.64 -15.41 -4.58
N ARG A 243 -2.58 -14.60 -4.09
CA ARG A 243 -3.62 -13.92 -4.88
C ARG A 243 -3.70 -12.45 -4.51
N ALA A 244 -4.27 -11.65 -5.39
CA ALA A 244 -4.61 -10.25 -5.18
C ALA A 244 -6.09 -10.00 -5.40
#